data_05fe03795f97c0890a53d84873f354e9
#
_entry.id   05fe03795f97c0890a53d84873f354e9
#
_cell.length_a   1.000
_cell.length_b   1.000
_cell.length_c   1.000
_cell.angle_alpha   90.00
_cell.angle_beta   90.00
_cell.angle_gamma   90.00
#
_symmetry.space_group_name_H-M   'P 1'
#
loop_
_entity.id
_entity.type
_entity.pdbx_description
1 polymer ?
#
loop_
_entity_poly.entity_id
_entity_poly.type
_entity_poly.pdbx_seq_one_letter_code
_entity_poly.pdbx_strand_id
1 'polypeptide(L)'
;NLYRFENQLYVMRMTGEEIRKHLEMSYDQWVNTMKSPDDHLLLLADTRGDAQRLGFKNFTFNFDSAAGIDYVVDVTKPDGQKVKILRMSNGQPFDEHKWYTVAVNSYRANGGGELLTKGAGIPHDSLQSRIIWESPKDQRHYLMEEIKKAGTMNPQAHQNWKFIPEEWTIPAAARDRKLLFGE
;
A
#
# COMPACT_ATOMS: atom_id res chain seq x y z
N ASN A 1 -15.48 -10.13 -11.56
CA ASN A 1 -14.78 -8.90 -11.92
C ASN A 1 -13.37 -8.97 -11.34
N LEU A 2 -12.38 -9.37 -12.14
CA LEU A 2 -11.02 -9.63 -11.68
C LEU A 2 -10.27 -8.36 -11.25
N TYR A 3 -10.42 -7.29 -12.03
CA TYR A 3 -9.83 -5.97 -11.77
C TYR A 3 -10.69 -4.88 -12.44
N ARG A 4 -11.11 -3.91 -11.64
CA ARG A 4 -12.14 -2.94 -12.09
C ARG A 4 -11.60 -1.90 -13.06
N PHE A 5 -10.34 -1.49 -12.90
CA PHE A 5 -9.78 -0.34 -13.61
C PHE A 5 -8.99 -0.75 -14.86
N GLU A 6 -8.94 0.13 -15.85
CA GLU A 6 -8.11 -0.04 -17.04
C GLU A 6 -6.75 0.63 -16.81
N ASN A 7 -5.92 -0.01 -16.01
CA ASN A 7 -4.58 0.47 -15.71
C ASN A 7 -3.53 -0.40 -16.41
N GLN A 8 -2.56 0.24 -17.03
CA GLN A 8 -1.33 -0.40 -17.49
C GLN A 8 -0.37 -0.62 -16.31
N LEU A 9 0.57 -1.53 -16.51
CA LEU A 9 1.70 -1.72 -15.62
C LEU A 9 2.84 -0.81 -16.08
N TYR A 10 3.32 0.03 -15.18
CA TYR A 10 4.47 0.90 -15.43
C TYR A 10 5.63 0.47 -14.54
N VAL A 11 6.84 0.63 -15.07
CA VAL A 11 8.07 0.44 -14.31
C VAL A 11 8.79 1.77 -14.27
N MET A 12 9.09 2.23 -13.06
CA MET A 12 9.71 3.53 -12.83
C MET A 12 10.89 3.46 -11.86
N ARG A 13 11.71 4.50 -11.87
CA ARG A 13 12.84 4.63 -10.94
C ARG A 13 12.43 5.48 -9.74
N MET A 14 12.71 4.95 -8.54
CA MET A 14 12.53 5.64 -7.27
C MET A 14 13.76 5.44 -6.39
N THR A 15 14.10 6.42 -5.57
CA THR A 15 15.08 6.20 -4.50
C THR A 15 14.44 5.41 -3.37
N GLY A 16 15.26 4.79 -2.51
CA GLY A 16 14.75 4.08 -1.33
C GLY A 16 13.98 5.02 -0.39
N GLU A 17 14.43 6.25 -0.23
CA GLU A 17 13.71 7.27 0.54
C GLU A 17 12.34 7.59 -0.04
N GLU A 18 12.24 7.74 -1.36
CA GLU A 18 10.96 7.96 -2.05
C GLU A 18 10.01 6.76 -1.86
N ILE A 19 10.52 5.53 -1.91
CA ILE A 19 9.74 4.31 -1.64
C ILE A 19 9.21 4.32 -0.20
N ARG A 20 10.05 4.61 0.79
CA ARG A 20 9.62 4.69 2.18
C ARG A 20 8.56 5.76 2.39
N LYS A 21 8.80 6.97 1.88
CA LYS A 21 7.86 8.09 2.00
C LYS A 21 6.52 7.82 1.29
N HIS A 22 6.54 7.14 0.15
CA HIS A 22 5.32 6.67 -0.52
C HIS A 22 4.50 5.74 0.38
N LEU A 23 5.16 4.77 1.00
CA LEU A 23 4.50 3.86 1.93
C LEU A 23 4.01 4.58 3.19
N GLU A 24 4.79 5.50 3.74
CA GLU A 24 4.35 6.33 4.88
C GLU A 24 3.00 7.00 4.58
N MET A 25 2.90 7.75 3.48
CA MET A 25 1.65 8.40 3.12
C MET A 25 0.52 7.40 2.86
N SER A 26 0.81 6.24 2.28
CA SER A 26 -0.19 5.19 2.08
C SER A 26 -0.76 4.71 3.42
N TYR A 27 0.10 4.37 4.38
CA TYR A 27 -0.33 3.90 5.69
C TYR A 27 -0.96 5.00 6.54
N ASP A 28 -0.45 6.23 6.49
CA ASP A 28 -1.00 7.37 7.24
C ASP A 28 -2.45 7.72 6.86
N GLN A 29 -2.86 7.40 5.63
CA GLN A 29 -4.26 7.57 5.21
C GLN A 29 -5.20 6.51 5.80
N TRP A 30 -4.69 5.39 6.29
CA TRP A 30 -5.47 4.23 6.68
C TRP A 30 -5.30 3.82 8.12
N VAL A 31 -4.12 4.02 8.67
CA VAL A 31 -3.70 3.48 9.95
C VAL A 31 -3.64 4.60 10.99
N ASN A 32 -4.31 4.36 12.09
CA ASN A 32 -4.28 5.27 13.23
C ASN A 32 -2.90 5.30 13.91
N THR A 33 -2.59 6.37 14.61
CA THR A 33 -1.51 6.40 15.58
C THR A 33 -2.05 5.95 16.92
N MET A 34 -1.81 4.68 17.26
CA MET A 34 -2.30 4.08 18.50
C MET A 34 -1.49 4.56 19.71
N LYS A 35 -2.19 4.92 20.77
CA LYS A 35 -1.60 5.31 22.06
C LYS A 35 -1.83 4.24 23.13
N SER A 36 -2.73 3.32 22.87
CA SER A 36 -3.08 2.21 23.74
C SER A 36 -3.54 0.99 22.93
N PRO A 37 -3.53 -0.22 23.49
CA PRO A 37 -4.05 -1.42 22.82
C PRO A 37 -5.57 -1.36 22.59
N ASP A 38 -6.28 -0.44 23.23
CA ASP A 38 -7.74 -0.29 23.08
C ASP A 38 -8.13 0.63 21.93
N ASP A 39 -7.17 1.35 21.34
CA ASP A 39 -7.40 2.21 20.20
C ASP A 39 -7.74 1.38 18.93
N HIS A 40 -8.42 2.02 17.99
CA HIS A 40 -8.61 1.44 16.65
C HIS A 40 -7.28 1.40 15.90
N LEU A 41 -7.05 0.31 15.16
CA LEU A 41 -5.93 0.18 14.24
C LEU A 41 -6.14 1.07 13.01
N LEU A 42 -7.37 1.13 12.51
CA LEU A 42 -7.71 1.84 11.30
C LEU A 42 -8.32 3.21 11.59
N LEU A 43 -8.15 4.14 10.64
CA LEU A 43 -8.85 5.41 10.64
C LEU A 43 -10.29 5.19 10.16
N LEU A 44 -11.18 5.01 11.13
CA LEU A 44 -12.60 4.80 10.90
C LEU A 44 -13.35 6.13 10.88
N ALA A 45 -14.42 6.20 10.10
CA ALA A 45 -15.36 7.31 10.06
C ALA A 45 -16.76 6.83 10.37
N ASP A 46 -17.49 7.65 11.09
CA ASP A 46 -18.93 7.48 11.26
C ASP A 46 -19.60 7.72 9.90
N THR A 47 -20.06 6.66 9.25
CA THR A 47 -20.81 6.76 8.00
C THR A 47 -22.21 7.21 8.33
N ARG A 48 -22.43 8.52 8.32
CA ARG A 48 -23.76 9.11 8.50
C ARG A 48 -24.62 8.79 7.30
N GLY A 49 -25.54 7.90 7.51
CA GLY A 49 -26.55 7.43 6.58
C GLY A 49 -27.19 6.21 7.20
N ASP A 50 -28.19 5.62 6.56
CA ASP A 50 -28.97 4.48 7.07
C ASP A 50 -28.20 3.19 7.37
N ALA A 51 -26.87 3.19 7.18
CA ALA A 51 -26.02 2.07 7.50
C ALA A 51 -25.51 2.17 8.96
N GLN A 52 -26.00 1.29 9.81
CA GLN A 52 -25.61 1.15 11.22
C GLN A 52 -24.16 0.63 11.40
N ARG A 53 -23.23 1.00 10.54
CA ARG A 53 -21.84 0.52 10.63
C ARG A 53 -20.84 1.63 10.34
N LEU A 54 -19.65 1.52 10.91
CA LEU A 54 -18.54 2.39 10.59
C LEU A 54 -18.02 2.12 9.18
N GLY A 55 -17.41 3.12 8.56
CA GLY A 55 -16.71 3.04 7.29
C GLY A 55 -15.27 3.49 7.41
N PHE A 56 -14.56 3.46 6.30
CA PHE A 56 -13.20 3.98 6.23
C PHE A 56 -13.22 5.51 6.11
N LYS A 57 -12.32 6.18 6.80
CA LYS A 57 -12.18 7.64 6.72
C LYS A 57 -11.75 8.11 5.34
N ASN A 58 -10.88 7.36 4.67
CA ASN A 58 -10.33 7.67 3.36
C ASN A 58 -10.71 6.62 2.31
N PHE A 59 -10.54 6.97 1.03
CA PHE A 59 -10.88 6.08 -0.09
C PHE A 59 -10.00 4.82 -0.13
N THR A 60 -10.63 3.65 -0.17
CA THR A 60 -9.96 2.34 -0.11
C THR A 60 -9.01 2.06 -1.29
N PHE A 61 -9.26 2.68 -2.44
CA PHE A 61 -8.39 2.52 -3.62
C PHE A 61 -7.06 3.27 -3.51
N ASN A 62 -6.88 4.06 -2.45
CA ASN A 62 -5.66 4.86 -2.26
C ASN A 62 -4.67 4.23 -1.29
N PHE A 63 -4.83 2.95 -1.00
CA PHE A 63 -3.91 2.17 -0.18
C PHE A 63 -2.96 1.37 -1.06
N ASP A 64 -1.65 1.52 -0.81
CA ASP A 64 -0.60 0.73 -1.42
C ASP A 64 0.21 0.00 -0.34
N SER A 65 0.51 -1.26 -0.57
CA SER A 65 1.55 -2.03 0.11
C SER A 65 2.62 -2.43 -0.90
N ALA A 66 3.78 -2.86 -0.45
CA ALA A 66 4.89 -3.21 -1.34
C ALA A 66 5.27 -4.68 -1.22
N ALA A 67 5.66 -5.28 -2.35
CA ALA A 67 6.38 -6.55 -2.43
C ALA A 67 7.84 -6.28 -2.85
N GLY A 68 8.73 -7.22 -2.56
CA GLY A 68 10.16 -7.11 -2.87
C GLY A 68 10.99 -6.49 -1.75
N ILE A 69 10.37 -5.97 -0.71
CA ILE A 69 10.99 -5.48 0.53
C ILE A 69 10.29 -6.08 1.73
N ASP A 70 11.04 -6.32 2.82
CA ASP A 70 10.49 -6.71 4.12
C ASP A 70 10.44 -5.48 5.02
N TYR A 71 9.29 -5.19 5.61
CA TYR A 71 9.13 -3.99 6.44
C TYR A 71 8.10 -4.18 7.56
N VAL A 72 8.12 -3.26 8.50
CA VAL A 72 7.11 -3.16 9.57
C VAL A 72 6.48 -1.79 9.56
N VAL A 73 5.24 -1.74 10.04
CA VAL A 73 4.49 -0.49 10.24
C VAL A 73 4.22 -0.34 11.73
N ASP A 74 4.97 0.54 12.38
CA ASP A 74 4.86 0.82 13.81
C ASP A 74 3.73 1.83 14.06
N VAL A 75 2.60 1.31 14.51
CA VAL A 75 1.39 2.11 14.75
C VAL A 75 1.49 3.05 15.95
N THR A 76 2.54 2.93 16.76
CA THR A 76 2.78 3.84 17.90
C THR A 76 3.45 5.13 17.47
N LYS A 77 3.99 5.18 16.25
CA LYS A 77 4.70 6.33 15.71
C LYS A 77 3.75 7.34 15.06
N PRO A 78 4.11 8.63 15.06
CA PRO A 78 3.35 9.63 14.36
C PRO A 78 3.40 9.41 12.84
N ASP A 79 2.50 10.08 12.14
CA ASP A 79 2.45 10.08 10.67
C ASP A 79 3.82 10.45 10.07
N GLY A 80 4.20 9.77 9.00
CA GLY A 80 5.50 9.90 8.34
C GLY A 80 6.66 9.18 9.02
N GLN A 81 6.42 8.43 10.10
CA GLN A 81 7.44 7.72 10.88
C GLN A 81 7.05 6.27 11.23
N LYS A 82 5.97 5.75 10.61
CA LYS A 82 5.45 4.41 10.92
C LYS A 82 6.18 3.30 10.16
N VAL A 83 6.66 3.57 8.95
CA VAL A 83 7.25 2.55 8.08
C VAL A 83 8.74 2.40 8.32
N LYS A 84 9.15 1.19 8.69
CA LYS A 84 10.57 0.81 8.79
C LYS A 84 10.85 -0.32 7.81
N ILE A 85 11.57 -0.04 6.73
CA ILE A 85 12.05 -1.05 5.78
C ILE A 85 13.26 -1.75 6.40
N LEU A 86 13.19 -3.07 6.50
CA LEU A 86 14.21 -3.89 7.17
C LEU A 86 15.28 -4.36 6.19
N ARG A 87 14.88 -4.76 4.99
CA ARG A 87 15.75 -5.28 3.93
C ARG A 87 14.97 -5.48 2.63
N MET A 88 15.67 -5.81 1.56
CA MET A 88 15.07 -6.42 0.37
C MET A 88 14.58 -7.84 0.71
N SER A 89 13.50 -8.32 0.11
CA SER A 89 12.97 -9.68 0.38
C SER A 89 13.90 -10.81 -0.09
N ASN A 90 14.90 -10.50 -0.92
CA ASN A 90 15.98 -11.43 -1.28
C ASN A 90 17.13 -11.47 -0.27
N GLY A 91 17.00 -10.79 0.89
CA GLY A 91 17.99 -10.74 1.96
C GLY A 91 19.06 -9.65 1.82
N GLN A 92 19.12 -8.93 0.71
CA GLN A 92 20.06 -7.83 0.52
C GLN A 92 19.68 -6.62 1.39
N PRO A 93 20.67 -5.81 1.82
CA PRO A 93 20.41 -4.57 2.51
C PRO A 93 19.56 -3.61 1.66
N PHE A 94 18.58 -2.95 2.30
CA PHE A 94 17.88 -1.83 1.70
C PHE A 94 18.63 -0.54 2.03
N ASP A 95 18.78 0.35 1.05
CA ASP A 95 19.51 1.61 1.19
C ASP A 95 18.63 2.76 0.67
N GLU A 96 18.26 3.70 1.53
CA GLU A 96 17.39 4.82 1.17
C GLU A 96 17.98 5.75 0.09
N HIS A 97 19.30 5.76 -0.07
CA HIS A 97 19.98 6.61 -1.05
C HIS A 97 20.19 5.96 -2.42
N LYS A 98 19.90 4.66 -2.53
CA LYS A 98 19.99 3.95 -3.83
C LYS A 98 18.75 4.11 -4.67
N TRP A 99 18.93 3.97 -5.97
CA TRP A 99 17.86 3.89 -6.94
C TRP A 99 17.37 2.45 -7.09
N TYR A 100 16.06 2.30 -7.10
CA TYR A 100 15.36 1.05 -7.31
C TYR A 100 14.45 1.13 -8.51
N THR A 101 14.16 -0.01 -9.09
CA THR A 101 13.16 -0.19 -10.14
C THR A 101 11.88 -0.68 -9.49
N VAL A 102 10.81 0.06 -9.65
CA VAL A 102 9.52 -0.17 -8.97
C VAL A 102 8.42 -0.33 -10.00
N ALA A 103 7.66 -1.41 -9.89
CA ALA A 103 6.46 -1.63 -10.69
C ALA A 103 5.24 -1.04 -10.00
N VAL A 104 4.48 -0.22 -10.71
CA VAL A 104 3.25 0.43 -10.25
C VAL A 104 2.21 0.44 -11.37
N ASN A 105 0.95 0.69 -11.05
CA ASN A 105 -0.06 0.90 -12.09
C ASN A 105 0.03 2.31 -12.68
N SER A 106 -0.54 2.49 -13.88
CA SER A 106 -0.52 3.78 -14.60
C SER A 106 -1.20 4.92 -13.81
N TYR A 107 -2.26 4.61 -13.05
CA TYR A 107 -2.91 5.61 -12.19
C TYR A 107 -1.92 6.19 -11.19
N ARG A 108 -1.15 5.32 -10.52
CA ARG A 108 -0.16 5.73 -9.53
C ARG A 108 1.03 6.44 -10.17
N ALA A 109 1.56 5.90 -11.28
CA ALA A 109 2.69 6.50 -12.00
C ALA A 109 2.40 7.90 -12.52
N ASN A 110 1.14 8.22 -12.83
CA ASN A 110 0.70 9.54 -13.26
C ASN A 110 0.28 10.47 -12.10
N GLY A 111 0.65 10.12 -10.85
CA GLY A 111 0.41 10.94 -9.67
C GLY A 111 -0.96 10.73 -9.00
N GLY A 112 -1.75 9.76 -9.47
CA GLY A 112 -3.05 9.46 -8.89
C GLY A 112 -2.96 9.12 -7.40
N GLY A 113 -3.84 9.74 -6.59
CA GLY A 113 -3.86 9.60 -5.14
C GLY A 113 -2.72 10.25 -4.40
N GLU A 114 -1.86 11.01 -5.10
CA GLU A 114 -0.80 11.87 -4.56
C GLU A 114 0.31 11.15 -3.76
N LEU A 115 0.34 9.80 -3.76
CA LEU A 115 1.34 9.05 -3.00
C LEU A 115 2.77 9.25 -3.54
N LEU A 116 2.93 9.39 -4.86
CA LEU A 116 4.23 9.69 -5.47
C LEU A 116 4.61 11.17 -5.36
N THR A 117 3.63 12.06 -5.44
CA THR A 117 3.88 13.50 -5.44
C THR A 117 3.98 14.06 -4.03
N LYS A 118 2.89 14.15 -3.30
CA LYS A 118 2.91 14.64 -1.92
C LYS A 118 3.59 13.66 -0.96
N GLY A 119 3.35 12.36 -1.14
CA GLY A 119 3.95 11.33 -0.29
C GLY A 119 5.45 11.22 -0.49
N ALA A 120 5.89 10.74 -1.65
CA ALA A 120 7.30 10.53 -1.96
C ALA A 120 8.08 11.83 -2.22
N GLY A 121 7.38 12.94 -2.50
CA GLY A 121 8.00 14.24 -2.79
C GLY A 121 8.54 14.37 -4.21
N ILE A 122 8.11 13.51 -5.15
CA ILE A 122 8.50 13.60 -6.56
C ILE A 122 7.68 14.71 -7.22
N PRO A 123 8.32 15.74 -7.82
CA PRO A 123 7.59 16.76 -8.55
C PRO A 123 6.71 16.13 -9.67
N HIS A 124 5.49 16.63 -9.81
CA HIS A 124 4.52 16.05 -10.75
C HIS A 124 5.03 16.05 -12.21
N ASP A 125 5.71 17.10 -12.63
CA ASP A 125 6.34 17.24 -13.94
C ASP A 125 7.53 16.30 -14.16
N SER A 126 8.08 15.75 -13.08
CA SER A 126 9.21 14.79 -13.13
C SER A 126 8.75 13.34 -13.20
N LEU A 127 7.47 13.04 -12.94
CA LEU A 127 6.98 11.65 -12.92
C LEU A 127 7.23 10.92 -14.23
N GLN A 128 6.92 11.55 -15.37
CA GLN A 128 7.08 10.94 -16.69
C GLN A 128 8.54 10.56 -16.97
N SER A 129 9.50 11.37 -16.55
CA SER A 129 10.94 11.11 -16.74
C SER A 129 11.45 9.94 -15.88
N ARG A 130 10.69 9.53 -14.87
CA ARG A 130 11.01 8.38 -14.00
C ARG A 130 10.55 7.06 -14.58
N ILE A 131 9.61 7.07 -15.54
CA ILE A 131 9.07 5.87 -16.19
C ILE A 131 10.09 5.36 -17.18
N ILE A 132 10.47 4.08 -17.03
CA ILE A 132 11.46 3.41 -17.90
C ILE A 132 10.82 2.33 -18.77
N TRP A 133 9.59 1.93 -18.46
CA TRP A 133 8.85 0.97 -19.26
C TRP A 133 7.35 1.07 -18.98
N GLU A 134 6.55 0.87 -20.01
CA GLU A 134 5.09 0.79 -19.96
C GLU A 134 4.62 -0.50 -20.63
N SER A 135 3.64 -1.16 -20.02
CA SER A 135 3.09 -2.36 -20.62
C SER A 135 2.22 -2.04 -21.85
N PRO A 136 2.32 -2.82 -22.93
CA PRO A 136 1.50 -2.61 -24.12
C PRO A 136 0.03 -2.97 -23.94
N LYS A 137 -0.31 -3.66 -22.86
CA LYS A 137 -1.68 -4.08 -22.50
C LYS A 137 -1.97 -3.66 -21.07
N ASP A 138 -3.26 -3.62 -20.70
CA ASP A 138 -3.67 -3.37 -19.35
C ASP A 138 -3.37 -4.55 -18.38
N GLN A 139 -3.41 -4.30 -17.09
CA GLN A 139 -3.14 -5.33 -16.08
C GLN A 139 -4.10 -6.51 -16.14
N ARG A 140 -5.37 -6.30 -16.56
CA ARG A 140 -6.35 -7.38 -16.69
C ARG A 140 -5.94 -8.39 -17.74
N HIS A 141 -5.33 -7.92 -18.84
CA HIS A 141 -4.82 -8.81 -19.89
C HIS A 141 -3.79 -9.79 -19.29
N TYR A 142 -2.80 -9.29 -18.57
CA TYR A 142 -1.76 -10.14 -17.97
C TYR A 142 -2.32 -11.07 -16.88
N LEU A 143 -3.23 -10.57 -16.05
CA LEU A 143 -3.90 -11.40 -15.04
C LEU A 143 -4.71 -12.52 -15.69
N MET A 144 -5.42 -12.23 -16.78
CA MET A 144 -6.18 -13.25 -17.52
C MET A 144 -5.28 -14.30 -18.18
N GLU A 145 -4.16 -13.87 -18.78
CA GLU A 145 -3.21 -14.81 -19.38
C GLU A 145 -2.57 -15.72 -18.33
N GLU A 146 -2.21 -15.18 -17.16
CA GLU A 146 -1.64 -15.98 -16.08
C GLU A 146 -2.66 -16.95 -15.49
N ILE A 147 -3.93 -16.54 -15.32
CA ILE A 147 -5.01 -17.45 -14.87
C ILE A 147 -5.25 -18.55 -15.90
N LYS A 148 -5.31 -18.25 -17.19
CA LYS A 148 -5.46 -19.25 -18.24
C LYS A 148 -4.33 -20.28 -18.20
N LYS A 149 -3.10 -19.83 -18.03
CA LYS A 149 -1.91 -20.66 -17.94
C LYS A 149 -1.89 -21.54 -16.69
N ALA A 150 -2.26 -20.99 -15.54
CA ALA A 150 -2.27 -21.70 -14.26
C ALA A 150 -3.49 -22.62 -14.08
N GLY A 151 -4.60 -22.34 -14.78
CA GLY A 151 -5.89 -23.01 -14.60
C GLY A 151 -6.58 -22.56 -13.33
N THR A 152 -6.18 -23.09 -12.19
CA THR A 152 -6.66 -22.67 -10.87
C THR A 152 -5.56 -21.91 -10.12
N MET A 153 -5.89 -20.75 -9.60
CA MET A 153 -4.97 -19.98 -8.78
C MET A 153 -5.39 -20.01 -7.30
N ASN A 154 -4.41 -20.22 -6.43
CA ASN A 154 -4.57 -20.10 -4.99
C ASN A 154 -3.53 -19.13 -4.44
N PRO A 155 -3.76 -17.81 -4.57
CA PRO A 155 -2.79 -16.81 -4.16
C PRO A 155 -2.60 -16.84 -2.65
N GLN A 156 -1.34 -16.75 -2.22
CA GLN A 156 -0.96 -16.65 -0.81
C GLN A 156 -0.39 -15.25 -0.55
N ALA A 157 -0.63 -14.73 0.66
CA ALA A 157 -0.01 -13.48 1.08
C ALA A 157 1.51 -13.66 1.22
N HIS A 158 2.29 -12.71 0.76
CA HIS A 158 3.77 -12.75 0.85
C HIS A 158 4.28 -12.68 2.29
N GLN A 159 3.48 -12.15 3.24
CA GLN A 159 3.84 -11.97 4.65
C GLN A 159 5.17 -11.20 4.85
N ASN A 160 5.48 -10.33 3.91
CA ASN A 160 6.70 -9.52 3.90
C ASN A 160 6.59 -8.23 4.72
N TRP A 161 5.42 -7.96 5.31
CA TRP A 161 5.21 -6.84 6.20
C TRP A 161 4.17 -7.15 7.28
N LYS A 162 4.21 -6.40 8.37
CA LYS A 162 3.24 -6.49 9.45
C LYS A 162 3.13 -5.19 10.23
N PHE A 163 2.03 -5.04 10.95
CA PHE A 163 1.89 -4.00 11.97
C PHE A 163 2.58 -4.39 13.27
N ILE A 164 3.16 -3.42 13.94
CA ILE A 164 3.75 -3.59 15.28
C ILE A 164 3.30 -2.45 16.22
N PRO A 165 3.21 -2.68 17.54
CA PRO A 165 3.40 -3.97 18.23
C PRO A 165 2.23 -4.95 17.97
N GLU A 166 2.53 -6.23 17.74
CA GLU A 166 1.52 -7.23 17.36
C GLU A 166 0.48 -7.47 18.46
N GLU A 167 0.89 -7.36 19.72
CA GLU A 167 0.01 -7.48 20.90
C GLU A 167 -1.08 -6.39 20.95
N TRP A 168 -0.89 -5.25 20.28
CA TRP A 168 -1.90 -4.22 20.12
C TRP A 168 -2.69 -4.38 18.82
N THR A 169 -1.97 -4.62 17.74
CA THR A 169 -2.55 -4.54 16.40
C THR A 169 -3.40 -5.73 16.03
N ILE A 170 -3.07 -6.94 16.50
CA ILE A 170 -3.88 -8.14 16.22
C ILE A 170 -5.29 -8.04 16.83
N PRO A 171 -5.45 -7.75 18.14
CA PRO A 171 -6.80 -7.58 18.71
C PRO A 171 -7.52 -6.34 18.18
N ALA A 172 -6.81 -5.26 17.88
CA ALA A 172 -7.42 -4.05 17.29
C ALA A 172 -7.96 -4.35 15.87
N ALA A 173 -7.21 -5.06 15.03
CA ALA A 173 -7.66 -5.47 13.71
C ALA A 173 -8.92 -6.32 13.77
N ALA A 174 -9.02 -7.25 14.73
CA ALA A 174 -10.21 -8.07 14.92
C ALA A 174 -11.43 -7.23 15.33
N ARG A 175 -11.26 -6.25 16.21
CA ARG A 175 -12.33 -5.32 16.62
C ARG A 175 -12.80 -4.46 15.42
N ASP A 176 -11.85 -3.88 14.68
CA ASP A 176 -12.16 -3.02 13.56
C ASP A 176 -12.86 -3.78 12.43
N ARG A 177 -12.43 -5.02 12.17
CA ARG A 177 -13.08 -5.90 11.19
C ARG A 177 -14.55 -6.18 11.58
N LYS A 178 -14.81 -6.45 12.84
CA LYS A 178 -16.18 -6.67 13.33
C LYS A 178 -17.05 -5.43 13.14
N LEU A 179 -16.51 -4.24 13.41
CA LEU A 179 -17.23 -2.97 13.23
C LEU A 179 -17.51 -2.66 11.75
N LEU A 180 -16.57 -2.97 10.86
CA LEU A 180 -16.68 -2.70 9.43
C LEU A 180 -17.56 -3.69 8.69
N PHE A 181 -17.48 -4.97 9.04
CA PHE A 181 -18.07 -6.05 8.25
C PHE A 181 -19.09 -6.91 9.02
N GLY A 182 -19.17 -6.76 10.34
CA GLY A 182 -20.10 -7.52 11.19
C GLY A 182 -19.65 -8.98 11.43
N GLU A 183 -18.38 -9.31 11.16
CA GLU A 183 -17.82 -10.66 11.26
C GLU A 183 -16.86 -10.81 12.46
#